data_273dee7c76df7963943bbde1dab95425
#
_entry.id   273dee7c76df7963943bbde1dab95425
#
_cell.length_a   1.000
_cell.length_b   1.000
_cell.length_c   1.000
_cell.angle_alpha   90.00
_cell.angle_beta   90.00
_cell.angle_gamma   90.00
#
_symmetry.space_group_name_H-M   'P 1'
#
loop_
_entity.id
_entity.type
_entity.pdbx_description
1 polymer ?
#
loop_
_entity_poly.entity_id
_entity_poly.type
_entity_poly.pdbx_seq_one_letter_code
_entity_poly.pdbx_strand_id
1 'polypeptide(L)'
;MIRQRVQIMVSGKPWNITAFYPLTRYHVKEIIDTLYSIHCNRDDLCKAYKNLTGNQMNNGLTFSNYILRETVTVFARSTCPEQYFNLIVHELHHLSVHIALANDFDLAGEEVCYINGDIAQAMYPVCKQLIV
;
A
#
# COMPACT_ATOMS: atom_id res chain seq x y z
N MET A 1 9.96 0.49 -12.19
CA MET A 1 8.94 0.37 -11.13
C MET A 1 8.23 -0.97 -11.27
N ILE A 2 8.03 -1.66 -10.18
CA ILE A 2 7.33 -2.94 -10.16
C ILE A 2 5.90 -2.70 -9.66
N ARG A 3 4.93 -3.26 -10.36
CA ARG A 3 3.54 -3.31 -9.94
C ARG A 3 3.23 -4.75 -9.53
N GLN A 4 2.80 -4.93 -8.29
CA GLN A 4 2.41 -6.24 -7.77
C GLN A 4 0.94 -6.19 -7.34
N ARG A 5 0.17 -7.21 -7.72
CA ARG A 5 -1.18 -7.37 -7.23
C ARG A 5 -1.24 -8.56 -6.28
N VAL A 6 -1.75 -8.33 -5.09
CA VAL A 6 -1.85 -9.33 -4.02
C VAL A 6 -3.29 -9.45 -3.58
N GLN A 7 -3.68 -10.64 -3.18
CA GLN A 7 -5.00 -10.89 -2.61
C GLN A 7 -4.84 -11.61 -1.28
N ILE A 8 -5.55 -11.14 -0.26
CA ILE A 8 -5.69 -11.85 1.01
C ILE A 8 -7.16 -12.07 1.32
N MET A 9 -7.46 -13.11 2.08
CA MET A 9 -8.82 -13.39 2.53
C MET A 9 -9.04 -12.80 3.91
N VAL A 10 -10.06 -11.97 4.06
CA VAL A 10 -10.42 -11.34 5.33
C VAL A 10 -11.92 -11.48 5.53
N SER A 11 -12.33 -12.07 6.64
CA SER A 11 -13.75 -12.35 6.94
C SER A 11 -14.44 -13.14 5.82
N GLY A 12 -13.73 -14.10 5.24
CA GLY A 12 -14.24 -14.97 4.18
C GLY A 12 -14.39 -14.33 2.80
N LYS A 13 -13.89 -13.12 2.62
CA LYS A 13 -13.95 -12.36 1.36
C LYS A 13 -12.58 -11.88 0.95
N PRO A 14 -12.30 -11.73 -0.37
CA PRO A 14 -11.02 -11.23 -0.83
C PRO A 14 -10.86 -9.74 -0.54
N TRP A 15 -9.63 -9.36 -0.20
CA TRP A 15 -9.17 -7.98 -0.20
C TRP A 15 -8.00 -7.89 -1.16
N ASN A 16 -8.10 -7.00 -2.14
CA ASN A 16 -7.10 -6.87 -3.20
C ASN A 16 -6.19 -5.67 -2.96
N ILE A 17 -4.91 -5.86 -3.17
CA ILE A 17 -3.89 -4.85 -2.93
C ILE A 17 -3.07 -4.69 -4.21
N THR A 18 -2.95 -3.47 -4.69
CA THR A 18 -2.02 -3.13 -5.76
C THR A 18 -0.87 -2.34 -5.16
N ALA A 19 0.34 -2.89 -5.24
CA ALA A 19 1.55 -2.30 -4.71
C ALA A 19 2.45 -1.82 -5.84
N PHE A 20 3.00 -0.61 -5.71
CA PHE A 20 3.98 -0.03 -6.63
C PHE A 20 5.27 0.27 -5.88
N TYR A 21 6.40 -0.26 -6.37
CA TYR A 21 7.69 0.01 -5.74
C TYR A 21 8.86 -0.21 -6.69
N PRO A 22 9.94 0.59 -6.57
CA PRO A 22 9.94 1.90 -5.93
C PRO A 22 9.25 2.94 -6.81
N LEU A 23 8.75 4.00 -6.21
CA LEU A 23 8.12 5.11 -6.93
C LEU A 23 9.11 5.77 -7.90
N THR A 24 8.69 6.01 -9.13
CA THR A 24 9.41 6.82 -10.11
C THR A 24 8.49 7.88 -10.70
N ARG A 25 9.05 9.03 -11.12
CA ARG A 25 8.28 10.13 -11.69
C ARG A 25 7.53 9.72 -12.96
N TYR A 26 8.11 8.79 -13.73
CA TYR A 26 7.52 8.35 -15.00
C TYR A 26 6.23 7.55 -14.83
N HIS A 27 5.95 7.05 -13.63
CA HIS A 27 4.81 6.17 -13.38
C HIS A 27 3.73 6.82 -12.52
N VAL A 28 3.82 8.13 -12.24
CA VAL A 28 2.83 8.85 -11.44
C VAL A 28 1.44 8.76 -12.07
N LYS A 29 1.35 8.89 -13.39
CA LYS A 29 0.06 8.78 -14.09
C LYS A 29 -0.58 7.40 -13.87
N GLU A 30 0.18 6.32 -13.97
CA GLU A 30 -0.33 4.96 -13.75
C GLU A 30 -0.85 4.80 -12.31
N ILE A 31 -0.15 5.35 -11.34
CA ILE A 31 -0.58 5.31 -9.93
C ILE A 31 -1.88 6.09 -9.76
N ILE A 32 -1.97 7.30 -10.30
CA ILE A 32 -3.19 8.12 -10.23
C ILE A 32 -4.36 7.42 -10.93
N ASP A 33 -4.14 6.84 -12.10
CA ASP A 33 -5.17 6.09 -12.82
C ASP A 33 -5.66 4.88 -12.00
N THR A 34 -4.75 4.20 -11.30
CA THR A 34 -5.10 3.08 -10.43
C THR A 34 -5.91 3.54 -9.22
N LEU A 35 -5.52 4.65 -8.59
CA LEU A 35 -6.29 5.26 -7.50
C LEU A 35 -7.70 5.64 -7.95
N TYR A 36 -7.80 6.25 -9.12
CA TYR A 36 -9.09 6.61 -9.71
C TYR A 36 -9.96 5.36 -9.94
N SER A 37 -9.35 4.26 -10.37
CA SER A 37 -10.08 3.00 -10.65
C SER A 37 -10.72 2.39 -9.40
N ILE A 38 -10.21 2.69 -8.22
CA ILE A 38 -10.79 2.25 -6.94
C ILE A 38 -11.60 3.35 -6.26
N HIS A 39 -12.05 4.32 -7.04
CA HIS A 39 -12.94 5.41 -6.61
C HIS A 39 -12.34 6.34 -5.56
N CYS A 40 -11.03 6.60 -5.65
CA CYS A 40 -10.40 7.64 -4.86
C CYS A 40 -11.03 8.99 -5.22
N ASN A 41 -11.46 9.75 -4.23
CA ASN A 41 -12.12 11.03 -4.48
C ASN A 41 -11.14 12.08 -5.00
N ARG A 42 -11.70 13.16 -5.59
CA ARG A 42 -10.90 14.21 -6.24
C ARG A 42 -9.89 14.87 -5.30
N ASP A 43 -10.30 15.15 -4.05
CA ASP A 43 -9.41 15.81 -3.09
C ASP A 43 -8.23 14.93 -2.72
N ASP A 44 -8.47 13.64 -2.49
CA ASP A 44 -7.42 12.68 -2.20
C ASP A 44 -6.54 12.40 -3.42
N LEU A 45 -7.11 12.40 -4.63
CA LEU A 45 -6.32 12.32 -5.87
C LEU A 45 -5.38 13.51 -6.03
N CYS A 46 -5.86 14.72 -5.75
CA CYS A 46 -5.03 15.93 -5.81
C CYS A 46 -3.89 15.88 -4.77
N LYS A 47 -4.20 15.44 -3.55
CA LYS A 47 -3.18 15.28 -2.50
C LYS A 47 -2.15 14.23 -2.90
N ALA A 48 -2.59 13.10 -3.43
CA ALA A 48 -1.71 12.04 -3.91
C ALA A 48 -0.79 12.54 -5.03
N TYR A 49 -1.35 13.24 -6.01
CA TYR A 49 -0.56 13.81 -7.10
C TYR A 49 0.52 14.76 -6.59
N LYS A 50 0.17 15.66 -5.67
CA LYS A 50 1.13 16.59 -5.07
C LYS A 50 2.23 15.85 -4.30
N ASN A 51 1.86 14.82 -3.55
CA ASN A 51 2.80 14.00 -2.80
C ASN A 51 3.77 13.25 -3.73
N LEU A 52 3.21 12.62 -4.78
CA LEU A 52 3.99 11.81 -5.72
C LEU A 52 4.90 12.64 -6.62
N THR A 53 4.54 13.89 -6.92
CA THR A 53 5.32 14.80 -7.78
C THR A 53 6.20 15.78 -7.01
N GLY A 54 6.06 15.85 -5.68
CA GLY A 54 6.83 16.75 -4.83
C GLY A 54 8.29 16.33 -4.70
N ASN A 55 9.13 17.29 -4.29
CA ASN A 55 10.57 17.05 -4.10
C ASN A 55 10.87 16.17 -2.88
N GLN A 56 9.88 15.95 -2.02
CA GLN A 56 10.01 15.09 -0.83
C GLN A 56 9.36 13.72 -1.14
N MET A 57 9.96 12.97 -2.05
CA MET A 57 9.51 11.62 -2.41
C MET A 57 9.87 10.58 -1.33
N ASN A 58 9.99 10.99 -0.08
CA ASN A 58 10.37 10.14 1.04
C ASN A 58 9.19 9.41 1.66
N ASN A 59 7.98 9.78 1.28
CA ASN A 59 6.77 9.24 1.88
C ASN A 59 6.06 8.32 0.88
N GLY A 60 5.71 7.14 1.35
CA GLY A 60 4.82 6.26 0.62
C GLY A 60 3.38 6.80 0.63
N LEU A 61 2.49 6.03 0.05
CA LEU A 61 1.07 6.34 -0.01
C LEU A 61 0.29 5.05 0.17
N THR A 62 -0.75 5.09 1.01
CA THR A 62 -1.69 3.97 1.13
C THR A 62 -3.11 4.53 1.15
N PHE A 63 -3.91 4.11 0.19
CA PHE A 63 -5.32 4.47 0.07
C PHE A 63 -6.16 3.20 -0.07
N SER A 64 -7.28 3.14 0.67
CA SER A 64 -8.20 2.00 0.61
C SER A 64 -9.63 2.47 0.35
N ASN A 65 -10.34 1.70 -0.47
CA ASN A 65 -11.79 1.77 -0.57
C ASN A 65 -12.37 0.57 0.20
N TYR A 66 -13.05 0.86 1.31
CA TYR A 66 -13.55 -0.17 2.23
C TYR A 66 -14.71 -0.97 1.62
N ILE A 67 -15.51 -0.33 0.78
CA ILE A 67 -16.66 -0.99 0.14
C ILE A 67 -16.19 -1.94 -0.96
N LEU A 68 -15.27 -1.47 -1.82
CA LEU A 68 -14.68 -2.29 -2.88
C LEU A 68 -13.68 -3.30 -2.36
N ARG A 69 -13.18 -3.14 -1.14
CA ARG A 69 -12.13 -3.97 -0.55
C ARG A 69 -10.87 -3.97 -1.42
N GLU A 70 -10.45 -2.78 -1.77
CA GLU A 70 -9.30 -2.52 -2.63
C GLU A 70 -8.37 -1.51 -1.97
N THR A 71 -7.07 -1.77 -2.06
CA THR A 71 -6.02 -0.85 -1.59
C THR A 71 -5.00 -0.61 -2.69
N VAL A 72 -4.54 0.63 -2.80
CA VAL A 72 -3.33 0.99 -3.55
C VAL A 72 -2.30 1.45 -2.55
N THR A 73 -1.12 0.84 -2.58
CA THR A 73 0.01 1.23 -1.74
C THR A 73 1.24 1.50 -2.61
N VAL A 74 1.94 2.59 -2.33
CA VAL A 74 3.10 3.04 -3.10
C VAL A 74 4.27 3.21 -2.14
N PHE A 75 5.40 2.60 -2.48
CA PHE A 75 6.62 2.71 -1.68
C PHE A 75 7.58 3.69 -2.35
N ALA A 76 8.02 4.68 -1.60
CA ALA A 76 8.96 5.68 -2.08
C ALA A 76 10.35 5.07 -2.33
N ARG A 77 11.20 5.82 -3.01
CA ARG A 77 12.59 5.46 -3.19
C ARG A 77 13.33 5.54 -1.85
N SER A 78 14.27 4.62 -1.68
CA SER A 78 15.16 4.58 -0.55
C SER A 78 16.59 4.38 -1.04
N THR A 79 17.56 4.86 -0.27
CA THR A 79 18.99 4.79 -0.60
C THR A 79 19.67 3.55 -0.04
N CYS A 80 19.01 2.83 0.88
CA CYS A 80 19.59 1.63 1.48
C CYS A 80 18.50 0.63 1.87
N PRO A 81 18.85 -0.66 1.99
CA PRO A 81 17.91 -1.72 2.33
C PRO A 81 17.17 -1.48 3.64
N GLU A 82 17.85 -0.96 4.65
CA GLU A 82 17.26 -0.71 5.98
C GLU A 82 16.16 0.33 5.91
N GLN A 83 16.37 1.42 5.19
CA GLN A 83 15.34 2.45 4.98
C GLN A 83 14.17 1.91 4.17
N TYR A 84 14.46 1.09 3.18
CA TYR A 84 13.41 0.48 2.37
C TYR A 84 12.52 -0.43 3.21
N PHE A 85 13.14 -1.25 4.07
CA PHE A 85 12.42 -2.10 5.01
C PHE A 85 11.54 -1.27 5.96
N ASN A 86 12.07 -0.15 6.45
CA ASN A 86 11.30 0.79 7.28
C ASN A 86 10.04 1.28 6.54
N LEU A 87 10.19 1.69 5.28
CA LEU A 87 9.06 2.17 4.47
C LEU A 87 8.01 1.07 4.25
N ILE A 88 8.46 -0.15 3.98
CA ILE A 88 7.55 -1.30 3.81
C ILE A 88 6.74 -1.51 5.09
N VAL A 89 7.39 -1.60 6.23
CA VAL A 89 6.71 -1.81 7.53
C VAL A 89 5.73 -0.68 7.83
N HIS A 90 6.13 0.56 7.54
CA HIS A 90 5.28 1.74 7.74
C HIS A 90 3.99 1.66 6.92
N GLU A 91 4.10 1.40 5.61
CA GLU A 91 2.92 1.33 4.74
C GLU A 91 2.08 0.08 5.01
N LEU A 92 2.71 -1.05 5.35
CA LEU A 92 1.98 -2.25 5.76
C LEU A 92 1.12 -2.00 7.00
N HIS A 93 1.62 -1.19 7.93
CA HIS A 93 0.85 -0.85 9.12
C HIS A 93 -0.42 -0.06 8.75
N HIS A 94 -0.30 0.96 7.91
CA HIS A 94 -1.46 1.69 7.40
C HIS A 94 -2.48 0.75 6.76
N LEU A 95 -2.01 -0.12 5.88
CA LEU A 95 -2.85 -1.07 5.16
C LEU A 95 -3.57 -2.02 6.12
N SER A 96 -2.86 -2.58 7.09
CA SER A 96 -3.44 -3.48 8.08
C SER A 96 -4.50 -2.78 8.93
N VAL A 97 -4.27 -1.53 9.32
CA VAL A 97 -5.23 -0.70 10.05
C VAL A 97 -6.48 -0.43 9.21
N HIS A 98 -6.31 -0.08 7.92
CA HIS A 98 -7.46 0.13 7.02
C HIS A 98 -8.34 -1.12 6.94
N ILE A 99 -7.73 -2.28 6.76
CA ILE A 99 -8.47 -3.54 6.67
C ILE A 99 -9.16 -3.87 7.99
N ALA A 100 -8.48 -3.68 9.11
CA ALA A 100 -9.05 -3.90 10.43
C ALA A 100 -10.26 -3.00 10.69
N LEU A 101 -10.15 -1.72 10.37
CA LEU A 101 -11.26 -0.76 10.52
C LEU A 101 -12.43 -1.12 9.62
N ALA A 102 -12.19 -1.54 8.40
CA ALA A 102 -13.22 -1.95 7.45
C ALA A 102 -13.99 -3.20 7.90
N ASN A 103 -13.39 -4.03 8.74
CA ASN A 103 -13.96 -5.28 9.24
C ASN A 103 -14.34 -5.22 10.72
N ASP A 104 -14.31 -4.05 11.35
CA ASP A 104 -14.62 -3.82 12.76
C ASP A 104 -13.75 -4.66 13.71
N PHE A 105 -12.50 -4.90 13.34
CA PHE A 105 -11.54 -5.59 14.19
C PHE A 105 -10.92 -4.63 15.22
N ASP A 106 -10.63 -5.15 16.40
CA ASP A 106 -9.85 -4.43 17.39
C ASP A 106 -8.41 -4.24 16.91
N LEU A 107 -7.95 -2.99 16.85
CA LEU A 107 -6.59 -2.66 16.39
C LEU A 107 -5.49 -3.24 17.28
N ALA A 108 -5.82 -3.58 18.52
CA ALA A 108 -4.90 -4.24 19.45
C ALA A 108 -5.05 -5.77 19.48
N GLY A 109 -5.93 -6.33 18.62
CA GLY A 109 -6.25 -7.75 18.61
C GLY A 109 -5.35 -8.59 17.69
N GLU A 110 -5.55 -9.90 17.78
CA GLU A 110 -4.79 -10.87 16.97
C GLU A 110 -5.11 -10.79 15.49
N GLU A 111 -6.34 -10.44 15.11
CA GLU A 111 -6.76 -10.38 13.70
C GLU A 111 -5.88 -9.44 12.90
N VAL A 112 -5.56 -8.26 13.44
CA VAL A 112 -4.70 -7.30 12.75
C VAL A 112 -3.27 -7.82 12.61
N CYS A 113 -2.79 -8.59 13.57
CA CYS A 113 -1.48 -9.23 13.51
C CYS A 113 -1.41 -10.26 12.38
N TYR A 114 -2.44 -11.10 12.24
CA TYR A 114 -2.53 -12.07 11.16
C TYR A 114 -2.61 -11.39 9.79
N ILE A 115 -3.42 -10.35 9.67
CA ILE A 115 -3.54 -9.56 8.43
C ILE A 115 -2.17 -9.01 8.04
N ASN A 116 -1.48 -8.40 8.97
CA ASN A 116 -0.16 -7.82 8.74
C ASN A 116 0.86 -8.87 8.27
N GLY A 117 0.88 -10.02 8.93
CA GLY A 117 1.74 -11.14 8.54
C GLY A 117 1.41 -11.71 7.17
N ASP A 118 0.13 -11.89 6.87
CA ASP A 118 -0.34 -12.42 5.59
C ASP A 118 0.02 -11.50 4.42
N ILE A 119 -0.13 -10.18 4.60
CA ILE A 119 0.28 -9.20 3.59
C ILE A 119 1.78 -9.25 3.38
N ALA A 120 2.57 -9.25 4.44
CA ALA A 120 4.03 -9.31 4.36
C ALA A 120 4.49 -10.57 3.63
N GLN A 121 3.89 -11.71 3.94
CA GLN A 121 4.19 -12.97 3.27
C GLN A 121 3.87 -12.91 1.78
N ALA A 122 2.70 -12.38 1.42
CA ALA A 122 2.26 -12.27 0.03
C ALA A 122 3.13 -11.30 -0.78
N MET A 123 3.64 -10.24 -0.16
CA MET A 123 4.48 -9.25 -0.82
C MET A 123 5.97 -9.65 -0.88
N TYR A 124 6.39 -10.61 -0.07
CA TYR A 124 7.80 -10.99 0.09
C TYR A 124 8.53 -11.29 -1.23
N PRO A 125 7.95 -12.03 -2.21
CA PRO A 125 8.67 -12.37 -3.44
C PRO A 125 9.19 -11.16 -4.22
N VAL A 126 8.52 -10.02 -4.11
CA VAL A 126 8.95 -8.77 -4.75
C VAL A 126 9.76 -7.92 -3.78
N CYS A 127 9.30 -7.73 -2.55
CA CYS A 127 9.99 -6.93 -1.55
C CYS A 127 11.43 -7.38 -1.31
N LYS A 128 11.69 -8.69 -1.31
CA LYS A 128 13.04 -9.23 -1.08
C LYS A 128 14.06 -8.71 -2.09
N GLN A 129 13.64 -8.42 -3.32
CA GLN A 129 14.53 -7.92 -4.37
C GLN A 129 15.02 -6.51 -4.08
N LEU A 130 14.31 -5.78 -3.25
CA LEU A 130 14.58 -4.37 -2.94
C LEU A 130 15.24 -4.19 -1.57
N ILE A 131 15.18 -5.22 -0.73
CA ILE A 131 15.77 -5.22 0.62
C ILE A 131 17.21 -5.75 0.61
N VAL A 132 17.57 -6.48 -0.42
CA VAL A 132 18.90 -7.10 -0.53
C VAL A 132 19.95 -6.12 -1.05
#